data_f067218cfebe1b3f7928537e85630a68
#
_entry.id   f067218cfebe1b3f7928537e85630a68
#
_cell.length_a   1.000
_cell.length_b   1.000
_cell.length_c   1.000
_cell.angle_alpha   90.00
_cell.angle_beta   90.00
_cell.angle_gamma   90.00
#
_symmetry.space_group_name_H-M   'P 1'
#
loop_
_entity.id
_entity.type
_entity.pdbx_description
1 polymer ?
#
loop_
_entity_poly.entity_id
_entity_poly.type
_entity_poly.pdbx_seq_one_letter_code
_entity_poly.pdbx_strand_id
1 'polypeptide(L)'
;MESLGATMIRFELGEYDTLAPVVATSQFEARTVMERYFSSLGPDAPIKSFAELVAAMTSVVQKTLESELAVQDGMNSATYKDRMLNRDKLRLAVAKRMADLNLDAILYPLQKILVAPITADDQLERNGTLSNGTGFPAVTFPGGFSTPTASAPLGVPVGAELLGLDYSEAKLLAYAYAFEQASQLRKPPASTPPLPNEP
;
A
#
# COMPACT_ATOMS: atom_id res chain seq x y z
N MET A 1 -4.54 18.84 -10.41
CA MET A 1 -3.08 19.07 -10.52
C MET A 1 -2.71 19.98 -11.68
N GLU A 2 -3.23 19.77 -12.88
CA GLU A 2 -2.94 20.66 -14.04
C GLU A 2 -3.24 22.14 -13.75
N SER A 3 -4.36 22.44 -13.10
CA SER A 3 -4.70 23.81 -12.64
C SER A 3 -3.70 24.41 -11.63
N LEU A 4 -2.84 23.60 -11.05
CA LEU A 4 -1.76 23.99 -10.15
C LEU A 4 -0.39 24.01 -10.84
N GLY A 5 -0.35 23.89 -12.16
CA GLY A 5 0.87 23.97 -12.96
C GLY A 5 1.57 22.62 -13.22
N ALA A 6 0.98 21.49 -12.86
CA ALA A 6 1.55 20.19 -13.18
C ALA A 6 1.30 19.83 -14.66
N THR A 7 2.32 19.27 -15.32
CA THR A 7 2.16 18.64 -16.63
C THR A 7 1.80 17.17 -16.45
N MET A 8 0.63 16.76 -16.91
CA MET A 8 0.14 15.39 -16.77
C MET A 8 0.36 14.59 -18.05
N ILE A 9 1.11 13.49 -17.95
CA ILE A 9 1.40 12.57 -19.04
C ILE A 9 0.75 11.22 -18.72
N ARG A 10 -0.22 10.79 -19.55
CA ARG A 10 -0.81 9.46 -19.39
C ARG A 10 0.06 8.41 -20.05
N PHE A 11 0.26 7.30 -19.34
CA PHE A 11 1.00 6.16 -19.85
C PHE A 11 0.50 4.85 -19.25
N GLU A 12 0.90 3.75 -19.85
CA GLU A 12 0.70 2.40 -19.32
C GLU A 12 2.05 1.79 -18.97
N LEU A 13 2.11 1.07 -17.86
CA LEU A 13 3.24 0.28 -17.45
C LEU A 13 2.93 -1.19 -17.78
N GLY A 14 3.20 -1.61 -19.02
CA GLY A 14 2.82 -2.93 -19.53
C GLY A 14 3.40 -4.10 -18.73
N GLU A 15 4.57 -3.92 -18.12
CA GLU A 15 5.21 -4.92 -17.27
C GLU A 15 4.49 -5.12 -15.94
N TYR A 16 3.69 -4.15 -15.50
CA TYR A 16 3.01 -4.21 -14.20
C TYR A 16 2.08 -5.40 -14.08
N ASP A 17 1.23 -5.64 -15.07
CA ASP A 17 0.22 -6.71 -15.00
C ASP A 17 0.85 -8.10 -14.93
N THR A 18 2.05 -8.29 -15.51
CA THR A 18 2.79 -9.55 -15.44
C THR A 18 3.64 -9.68 -14.19
N LEU A 19 4.17 -8.59 -13.65
CA LEU A 19 5.06 -8.62 -12.49
C LEU A 19 4.31 -8.49 -11.16
N ALA A 20 3.24 -7.72 -11.08
CA ALA A 20 2.50 -7.50 -9.85
C ALA A 20 2.08 -8.80 -9.11
N PRO A 21 1.61 -9.86 -9.78
CA PRO A 21 1.24 -11.10 -9.10
C PRO A 21 2.44 -11.89 -8.51
N VAL A 22 3.66 -11.59 -8.98
CA VAL A 22 4.86 -12.40 -8.68
C VAL A 22 5.95 -11.65 -7.93
N VAL A 23 5.65 -10.51 -7.28
CA VAL A 23 6.61 -9.73 -6.48
C VAL A 23 6.33 -9.74 -4.98
N ALA A 24 5.18 -10.26 -4.53
CA ALA A 24 4.84 -10.31 -3.11
C ALA A 24 5.73 -11.32 -2.37
N THR A 25 6.41 -10.89 -1.31
CA THR A 25 7.37 -11.69 -0.55
C THR A 25 6.96 -11.94 0.90
N SER A 26 5.99 -11.20 1.43
CA SER A 26 5.61 -11.20 2.85
C SER A 26 5.32 -12.60 3.40
N GLN A 27 4.62 -13.44 2.66
CA GLN A 27 4.30 -14.81 3.09
C GLN A 27 5.55 -15.68 3.34
N PHE A 28 6.67 -15.40 2.67
CA PHE A 28 7.93 -16.13 2.86
C PHE A 28 8.75 -15.57 4.01
N GLU A 29 8.53 -14.32 4.36
CA GLU A 29 9.29 -13.57 5.36
C GLU A 29 8.61 -13.61 6.74
N ALA A 30 7.28 -13.70 6.77
CA ALA A 30 6.44 -13.52 7.95
C ALA A 30 6.94 -14.33 9.16
N ARG A 31 7.16 -15.64 9.00
CA ARG A 31 7.63 -16.49 10.09
C ARG A 31 8.96 -16.01 10.67
N THR A 32 9.95 -15.76 9.83
CA THR A 32 11.28 -15.34 10.28
C THR A 32 11.26 -13.98 10.98
N VAL A 33 10.49 -13.04 10.42
CA VAL A 33 10.38 -11.67 10.95
C VAL A 33 9.64 -11.70 12.30
N MET A 34 8.53 -12.43 12.39
CA MET A 34 7.72 -12.54 13.60
C MET A 34 8.49 -13.25 14.74
N GLU A 35 9.19 -14.34 14.45
CA GLU A 35 10.02 -15.02 15.47
C GLU A 35 11.13 -14.12 15.99
N ARG A 36 11.78 -13.34 15.12
CA ARG A 36 12.77 -12.34 15.53
C ARG A 36 12.15 -11.27 16.44
N TYR A 37 10.97 -10.78 16.09
CA TYR A 37 10.24 -9.78 16.89
C TYR A 37 9.92 -10.34 18.27
N PHE A 38 9.28 -11.50 18.38
CA PHE A 38 8.93 -12.11 19.66
C PHE A 38 10.14 -12.39 20.52
N SER A 39 11.25 -12.86 19.93
CA SER A 39 12.50 -13.07 20.65
C SER A 39 13.07 -11.80 21.28
N SER A 40 12.73 -10.62 20.73
CA SER A 40 13.20 -9.33 21.25
C SER A 40 12.39 -8.78 22.42
N LEU A 41 11.19 -9.33 22.69
CA LEU A 41 10.26 -8.78 23.69
C LEU A 41 10.60 -9.17 25.14
N GLY A 42 11.50 -10.12 25.36
CA GLY A 42 11.89 -10.58 26.69
C GLY A 42 10.91 -11.57 27.33
N PRO A 43 11.20 -12.01 28.59
CA PRO A 43 10.51 -13.12 29.25
C PRO A 43 9.05 -12.82 29.64
N ASP A 44 8.72 -11.56 29.87
CA ASP A 44 7.40 -11.14 30.36
C ASP A 44 6.36 -10.93 29.23
N ALA A 45 6.76 -11.14 27.97
CA ALA A 45 5.83 -11.00 26.84
C ALA A 45 4.69 -12.02 26.94
N PRO A 46 3.42 -11.59 26.74
CA PRO A 46 2.26 -12.48 26.81
C PRO A 46 2.18 -13.49 25.65
N ILE A 47 2.78 -13.15 24.50
CA ILE A 47 2.94 -13.99 23.31
C ILE A 47 4.43 -14.07 22.98
N LYS A 48 4.96 -15.26 22.80
CA LYS A 48 6.41 -15.50 22.66
C LYS A 48 6.83 -16.05 21.32
N SER A 49 5.87 -16.44 20.49
CA SER A 49 6.14 -17.00 19.15
C SER A 49 5.06 -16.67 18.17
N PHE A 50 5.36 -16.79 16.90
CA PHE A 50 4.36 -16.62 15.84
C PHE A 50 3.28 -17.70 15.92
N ALA A 51 3.64 -18.92 16.28
CA ALA A 51 2.68 -20.02 16.49
C ALA A 51 1.68 -19.70 17.63
N GLU A 52 2.16 -19.16 18.76
CA GLU A 52 1.28 -18.73 19.85
C GLU A 52 0.36 -17.58 19.42
N LEU A 53 0.85 -16.61 18.63
CA LEU A 53 0.01 -15.56 18.09
C LEU A 53 -1.11 -16.14 17.23
N VAL A 54 -0.78 -17.00 16.27
CA VAL A 54 -1.76 -17.63 15.37
C VAL A 54 -2.80 -18.43 16.16
N ALA A 55 -2.38 -19.18 17.17
CA ALA A 55 -3.28 -19.94 18.03
C ALA A 55 -4.23 -19.07 18.88
N ALA A 56 -3.78 -17.88 19.28
CA ALA A 56 -4.59 -16.92 20.05
C ALA A 56 -5.55 -16.08 19.18
N MET A 57 -5.35 -16.04 17.87
CA MET A 57 -6.17 -15.23 16.96
C MET A 57 -7.54 -15.86 16.71
N THR A 58 -8.58 -15.02 16.72
CA THR A 58 -9.97 -15.40 16.40
C THR A 58 -10.59 -14.50 15.33
N SER A 59 -9.77 -13.85 14.53
CA SER A 59 -10.18 -12.87 13.53
C SER A 59 -10.15 -13.42 12.10
N VAL A 60 -10.72 -12.65 11.18
CA VAL A 60 -10.73 -12.96 9.73
C VAL A 60 -9.32 -13.15 9.13
N VAL A 61 -8.30 -12.58 9.76
CA VAL A 61 -6.90 -12.71 9.29
C VAL A 61 -6.24 -14.03 9.74
N GLN A 62 -6.87 -14.83 10.60
CA GLN A 62 -6.30 -16.07 11.13
C GLN A 62 -5.86 -17.02 10.01
N LYS A 63 -6.70 -17.23 9.01
CA LYS A 63 -6.37 -18.12 7.86
C LYS A 63 -5.12 -17.68 7.11
N THR A 64 -4.94 -16.37 6.93
CA THR A 64 -3.74 -15.81 6.29
C THR A 64 -2.51 -16.11 7.13
N LEU A 65 -2.57 -15.86 8.44
CA LEU A 65 -1.46 -16.10 9.36
C LEU A 65 -1.13 -17.60 9.49
N GLU A 66 -2.13 -18.48 9.48
CA GLU A 66 -1.94 -19.93 9.43
C GLU A 66 -1.18 -20.36 8.16
N SER A 67 -1.55 -19.81 7.01
CA SER A 67 -0.88 -20.09 5.75
C SER A 67 0.58 -19.60 5.73
N GLU A 68 0.85 -18.44 6.32
CA GLU A 68 2.19 -17.89 6.46
C GLU A 68 3.05 -18.71 7.44
N LEU A 69 2.45 -19.17 8.56
CA LEU A 69 3.12 -20.06 9.51
C LEU A 69 3.49 -21.41 8.89
N ALA A 70 2.65 -21.92 7.97
CA ALA A 70 2.87 -23.19 7.29
C ALA A 70 3.95 -23.17 6.22
N VAL A 71 4.41 -21.98 5.79
CA VAL A 71 5.45 -21.87 4.76
C VAL A 71 6.75 -22.51 5.24
N GLN A 72 7.21 -23.52 4.49
CA GLN A 72 8.51 -24.14 4.69
C GLN A 72 9.58 -23.39 3.88
N ASP A 73 10.84 -23.51 4.32
CA ASP A 73 12.03 -22.89 3.69
C ASP A 73 11.99 -21.35 3.55
N GLY A 74 10.83 -20.70 3.67
CA GLY A 74 10.66 -19.25 3.70
C GLY A 74 11.55 -18.52 2.68
N MET A 75 12.44 -17.65 3.17
CA MET A 75 13.36 -16.86 2.35
C MET A 75 14.47 -17.70 1.65
N ASN A 76 14.62 -18.98 1.98
CA ASN A 76 15.58 -19.87 1.31
C ASN A 76 15.00 -20.54 0.07
N SER A 77 13.67 -20.51 -0.10
CA SER A 77 12.99 -21.13 -1.22
C SER A 77 13.38 -20.53 -2.57
N ALA A 78 13.35 -21.35 -3.63
CA ALA A 78 13.56 -20.85 -5.00
C ALA A 78 12.52 -19.80 -5.38
N THR A 79 11.26 -20.03 -5.00
CA THR A 79 10.16 -19.10 -5.29
C THR A 79 10.39 -17.72 -4.67
N TYR A 80 10.89 -17.63 -3.45
CA TYR A 80 11.25 -16.35 -2.84
C TYR A 80 12.34 -15.62 -3.64
N LYS A 81 13.39 -16.35 -4.03
CA LYS A 81 14.48 -15.79 -4.83
C LYS A 81 14.00 -15.27 -6.19
N ASP A 82 13.13 -16.03 -6.86
CA ASP A 82 12.51 -15.59 -8.11
C ASP A 82 11.65 -14.33 -7.92
N ARG A 83 10.90 -14.23 -6.82
CA ARG A 83 10.13 -13.03 -6.49
C ARG A 83 11.02 -11.82 -6.23
N MET A 84 12.15 -12.00 -5.56
CA MET A 84 13.13 -10.91 -5.38
C MET A 84 13.68 -10.42 -6.72
N LEU A 85 14.04 -11.32 -7.65
CA LEU A 85 14.44 -10.94 -9.01
C LEU A 85 13.32 -10.21 -9.78
N ASN A 86 12.06 -10.62 -9.58
CA ASN A 86 10.94 -9.94 -10.22
C ASN A 86 10.68 -8.54 -9.61
N ARG A 87 10.95 -8.34 -8.31
CA ARG A 87 10.97 -7.00 -7.71
C ARG A 87 11.99 -6.08 -8.38
N ASP A 88 13.20 -6.58 -8.63
CA ASP A 88 14.24 -5.82 -9.33
C ASP A 88 13.81 -5.47 -10.76
N LYS A 89 13.18 -6.42 -11.47
CA LYS A 89 12.63 -6.15 -12.81
C LYS A 89 11.54 -5.06 -12.76
N LEU A 90 10.64 -5.12 -11.78
CA LEU A 90 9.59 -4.10 -11.62
C LEU A 90 10.18 -2.72 -11.31
N ARG A 91 11.16 -2.66 -10.39
CA ARG A 91 11.89 -1.41 -10.10
C ARG A 91 12.51 -0.82 -11.36
N LEU A 92 13.20 -1.65 -12.13
CA LEU A 92 13.87 -1.22 -13.36
C LEU A 92 12.85 -0.73 -14.41
N ALA A 93 11.71 -1.44 -14.57
CA ALA A 93 10.66 -1.02 -15.50
C ALA A 93 10.07 0.34 -15.11
N VAL A 94 9.78 0.56 -13.82
CA VAL A 94 9.30 1.85 -13.30
C VAL A 94 10.33 2.96 -13.52
N ALA A 95 11.58 2.74 -13.10
CA ALA A 95 12.65 3.74 -13.25
C ALA A 95 12.89 4.10 -14.72
N LYS A 96 12.90 3.08 -15.60
CA LYS A 96 13.03 3.29 -17.04
C LYS A 96 11.88 4.14 -17.59
N ARG A 97 10.64 3.82 -17.22
CA ARG A 97 9.46 4.57 -17.70
C ARG A 97 9.48 6.02 -17.22
N MET A 98 9.88 6.25 -15.97
CA MET A 98 10.04 7.61 -15.45
C MET A 98 11.10 8.39 -16.20
N ALA A 99 12.23 7.76 -16.52
CA ALA A 99 13.32 8.38 -17.30
C ALA A 99 12.90 8.65 -18.74
N ASP A 100 12.30 7.68 -19.43
CA ASP A 100 11.85 7.79 -20.82
C ASP A 100 10.88 8.95 -21.04
N LEU A 101 10.01 9.22 -20.05
CA LEU A 101 8.98 10.25 -20.09
C LEU A 101 9.34 11.51 -19.30
N ASN A 102 10.55 11.56 -18.71
CA ASN A 102 11.01 12.64 -17.86
C ASN A 102 10.01 13.00 -16.74
N LEU A 103 9.55 11.97 -15.98
CA LEU A 103 8.56 12.14 -14.93
C LEU A 103 9.22 12.45 -13.59
N ASP A 104 8.64 13.40 -12.86
CA ASP A 104 8.99 13.69 -11.46
C ASP A 104 8.36 12.71 -10.47
N ALA A 105 7.16 12.24 -10.77
CA ALA A 105 6.42 11.26 -9.98
C ALA A 105 5.37 10.54 -10.85
N ILE A 106 4.89 9.40 -10.36
CA ILE A 106 3.76 8.66 -10.95
C ILE A 106 2.56 8.85 -10.02
N LEU A 107 1.44 9.34 -10.57
CA LEU A 107 0.17 9.48 -9.87
C LEU A 107 -0.77 8.34 -10.26
N TYR A 108 -1.34 7.67 -9.28
CA TYR A 108 -2.33 6.60 -9.51
C TYR A 108 -3.27 6.44 -8.30
N PRO A 109 -4.47 5.87 -8.50
CA PRO A 109 -5.32 5.47 -7.39
C PRO A 109 -4.76 4.19 -6.75
N LEU A 110 -4.67 4.14 -5.40
CA LEU A 110 -4.24 2.93 -4.68
C LEU A 110 -5.23 1.77 -4.90
N GLN A 111 -6.52 2.10 -5.00
CA GLN A 111 -7.60 1.16 -5.29
C GLN A 111 -8.13 1.40 -6.70
N LYS A 112 -8.37 0.33 -7.47
CA LYS A 112 -9.03 0.39 -8.78
C LYS A 112 -10.55 0.46 -8.67
N ILE A 113 -11.09 0.03 -7.54
CA ILE A 113 -12.52 0.06 -7.20
C ILE A 113 -12.71 0.74 -5.85
N LEU A 114 -13.93 1.13 -5.51
CA LEU A 114 -14.25 1.67 -4.20
C LEU A 114 -14.01 0.61 -3.10
N VAL A 115 -13.92 1.08 -1.85
CA VAL A 115 -13.72 0.20 -0.69
C VAL A 115 -14.76 -0.93 -0.69
N ALA A 116 -14.28 -2.15 -0.48
CA ALA A 116 -15.14 -3.32 -0.42
C ALA A 116 -16.10 -3.25 0.79
N PRO A 117 -17.30 -3.84 0.70
CA PRO A 117 -18.20 -3.99 1.85
C PRO A 117 -17.51 -4.73 3.00
N ILE A 118 -17.88 -4.41 4.25
CA ILE A 118 -17.30 -5.03 5.46
C ILE A 118 -17.47 -6.55 5.50
N THR A 119 -18.44 -7.08 4.73
CA THR A 119 -18.68 -8.52 4.59
C THR A 119 -17.85 -9.20 3.51
N ALA A 120 -17.06 -8.45 2.74
CA ALA A 120 -16.18 -9.03 1.73
C ALA A 120 -14.93 -9.64 2.37
N ASP A 121 -14.49 -10.77 1.85
CA ASP A 121 -13.30 -11.46 2.37
C ASP A 121 -12.00 -10.70 2.11
N ASP A 122 -11.93 -9.89 1.05
CA ASP A 122 -10.75 -9.09 0.70
C ASP A 122 -11.13 -7.83 -0.09
N GLN A 123 -10.23 -6.86 -0.09
CA GLN A 123 -10.24 -5.72 -1.00
C GLN A 123 -9.48 -6.09 -2.27
N LEU A 124 -10.22 -6.40 -3.31
CA LEU A 124 -9.69 -6.72 -4.64
C LEU A 124 -9.26 -5.46 -5.41
N GLU A 125 -8.66 -5.66 -6.58
CA GLU A 125 -8.36 -4.58 -7.54
C GLU A 125 -7.50 -3.44 -6.95
N ARG A 126 -6.31 -3.79 -6.45
CA ARG A 126 -5.33 -2.85 -5.87
C ARG A 126 -4.19 -2.53 -6.83
N ASN A 127 -3.68 -1.30 -6.72
CA ASN A 127 -2.42 -0.86 -7.33
C ASN A 127 -1.25 -0.77 -6.33
N GLY A 128 -1.49 -1.07 -5.05
CA GLY A 128 -0.47 -0.96 -3.98
C GLY A 128 0.76 -1.84 -4.17
N THR A 129 0.70 -2.82 -5.07
CA THR A 129 1.88 -3.60 -5.46
C THR A 129 2.95 -2.73 -6.13
N LEU A 130 2.59 -1.57 -6.70
CA LEU A 130 3.55 -0.69 -7.36
C LEU A 130 4.56 -0.13 -6.35
N SER A 131 4.11 0.45 -5.24
CA SER A 131 5.00 0.95 -4.18
C SER A 131 5.65 -0.20 -3.40
N ASN A 132 4.85 -1.17 -2.91
CA ASN A 132 5.37 -2.30 -2.14
C ASN A 132 6.33 -3.18 -2.94
N GLY A 133 6.03 -3.45 -4.22
CA GLY A 133 6.84 -4.30 -5.08
C GLY A 133 8.15 -3.67 -5.51
N THR A 134 8.17 -2.36 -5.71
CA THR A 134 9.40 -1.63 -6.06
C THR A 134 10.21 -1.20 -4.84
N GLY A 135 9.56 -0.98 -3.68
CA GLY A 135 10.17 -0.35 -2.51
C GLY A 135 10.53 1.12 -2.75
N PHE A 136 10.00 1.75 -3.78
CA PHE A 136 10.14 3.19 -4.00
C PHE A 136 9.27 3.98 -3.02
N PRO A 137 9.70 5.19 -2.62
CA PRO A 137 8.90 6.05 -1.76
C PRO A 137 7.57 6.42 -2.42
N ALA A 138 6.52 6.39 -1.62
CA ALA A 138 5.19 6.80 -2.05
C ALA A 138 4.48 7.59 -0.94
N VAL A 139 3.64 8.54 -1.33
CA VAL A 139 2.80 9.32 -0.43
C VAL A 139 1.34 9.26 -0.88
N THR A 140 0.45 8.94 0.06
CA THR A 140 -0.98 8.91 -0.18
C THR A 140 -1.63 10.18 0.37
N PHE A 141 -2.57 10.73 -0.36
CA PHE A 141 -3.31 11.95 0.02
C PHE A 141 -4.77 11.86 -0.43
N PRO A 142 -5.68 12.70 0.15
CA PRO A 142 -7.08 12.74 -0.24
C PRO A 142 -7.26 13.13 -1.71
N GLY A 143 -7.77 12.23 -2.54
CA GLY A 143 -8.08 12.47 -3.94
C GLY A 143 -9.50 12.99 -4.21
N GLY A 144 -10.38 12.88 -3.21
CA GLY A 144 -11.78 13.30 -3.30
C GLY A 144 -12.76 12.24 -2.81
N PHE A 145 -13.96 12.28 -3.38
CA PHE A 145 -15.04 11.35 -3.05
C PHE A 145 -15.69 10.83 -4.32
N SER A 146 -16.24 9.64 -4.25
CA SER A 146 -17.08 9.07 -5.30
C SER A 146 -18.40 9.86 -5.44
N THR A 147 -19.17 9.56 -6.46
CA THR A 147 -20.56 10.06 -6.56
C THR A 147 -21.34 9.68 -5.31
N PRO A 148 -22.08 10.61 -4.68
CA PRO A 148 -22.94 10.32 -3.55
C PRO A 148 -23.99 9.26 -3.84
N THR A 149 -24.32 8.45 -2.83
CA THR A 149 -25.40 7.45 -2.87
C THR A 149 -26.24 7.55 -1.61
N ALA A 150 -27.37 6.85 -1.55
CA ALA A 150 -28.22 6.83 -0.37
C ALA A 150 -27.49 6.28 0.88
N SER A 151 -26.59 5.31 0.71
CA SER A 151 -25.77 4.74 1.79
C SER A 151 -24.47 5.52 2.07
N ALA A 152 -24.05 6.39 1.17
CA ALA A 152 -22.88 7.24 1.28
C ALA A 152 -23.21 8.66 0.79
N PRO A 153 -23.90 9.49 1.59
CA PRO A 153 -24.39 10.81 1.15
C PRO A 153 -23.29 11.82 0.79
N LEU A 154 -22.07 11.63 1.31
CA LEU A 154 -20.88 12.42 0.94
C LEU A 154 -20.07 11.77 -0.19
N GLY A 155 -20.47 10.58 -0.64
CA GLY A 155 -19.65 9.69 -1.44
C GLY A 155 -18.67 8.88 -0.56
N VAL A 156 -17.99 7.92 -1.17
CA VAL A 156 -16.93 7.13 -0.56
C VAL A 156 -15.61 7.87 -0.76
N PRO A 157 -14.78 8.07 0.28
CA PRO A 157 -13.49 8.73 0.11
C PRO A 157 -12.56 7.93 -0.79
N VAL A 158 -11.85 8.64 -1.66
CA VAL A 158 -10.88 8.08 -2.61
C VAL A 158 -9.51 8.69 -2.33
N GLY A 159 -8.51 7.84 -2.11
CA GLY A 159 -7.12 8.24 -2.00
C GLY A 159 -6.42 8.22 -3.37
N ALA A 160 -5.44 9.11 -3.52
CA ALA A 160 -4.49 9.08 -4.61
C ALA A 160 -3.09 8.86 -4.03
N GLU A 161 -2.21 8.23 -4.80
CA GLU A 161 -0.83 7.96 -4.40
C GLU A 161 0.14 8.54 -5.44
N LEU A 162 1.19 9.20 -4.94
CA LEU A 162 2.35 9.62 -5.72
C LEU A 162 3.52 8.72 -5.39
N LEU A 163 4.11 8.10 -6.40
CA LEU A 163 5.32 7.29 -6.33
C LEU A 163 6.48 8.05 -6.97
N GLY A 164 7.63 8.07 -6.35
CA GLY A 164 8.86 8.62 -6.90
C GLY A 164 10.00 7.61 -6.88
N LEU A 165 11.16 7.98 -7.41
CA LEU A 165 12.38 7.19 -7.30
C LEU A 165 12.99 7.30 -5.90
N ASP A 166 14.01 6.51 -5.61
CA ASP A 166 14.73 6.53 -4.33
C ASP A 166 15.07 7.96 -3.89
N TYR A 167 14.89 8.22 -2.59
CA TYR A 167 15.20 9.50 -1.94
C TYR A 167 14.39 10.71 -2.44
N SER A 168 13.21 10.48 -3.03
CA SER A 168 12.31 11.55 -3.49
C SER A 168 11.25 11.96 -2.46
N GLU A 169 11.31 11.48 -1.22
CA GLU A 169 10.29 11.68 -0.18
C GLU A 169 9.94 13.15 0.01
N ALA A 170 10.95 14.03 0.13
CA ALA A 170 10.72 15.46 0.32
C ALA A 170 9.97 16.10 -0.85
N LYS A 171 10.27 15.68 -2.10
CA LYS A 171 9.58 16.14 -3.31
C LYS A 171 8.14 15.66 -3.32
N LEU A 172 7.89 14.38 -3.01
CA LEU A 172 6.56 13.79 -2.98
C LEU A 172 5.68 14.46 -1.91
N LEU A 173 6.23 14.71 -0.72
CA LEU A 173 5.54 15.43 0.35
C LEU A 173 5.17 16.85 -0.06
N ALA A 174 6.09 17.56 -0.74
CA ALA A 174 5.81 18.91 -1.23
C ALA A 174 4.67 18.92 -2.26
N TYR A 175 4.62 17.96 -3.18
CA TYR A 175 3.55 17.85 -4.16
C TYR A 175 2.20 17.50 -3.52
N ALA A 176 2.18 16.53 -2.60
CA ALA A 176 0.98 16.14 -1.88
C ALA A 176 0.45 17.31 -1.04
N TYR A 177 1.32 18.01 -0.33
CA TYR A 177 0.97 19.18 0.47
C TYR A 177 0.40 20.31 -0.40
N ALA A 178 1.06 20.67 -1.51
CA ALA A 178 0.57 21.70 -2.42
C ALA A 178 -0.83 21.37 -2.97
N PHE A 179 -1.07 20.10 -3.33
CA PHE A 179 -2.38 19.65 -3.78
C PHE A 179 -3.43 19.72 -2.66
N GLU A 180 -3.09 19.24 -1.46
CA GLU A 180 -4.00 19.23 -0.32
C GLU A 180 -4.40 20.66 0.10
N GLN A 181 -3.43 21.60 0.15
CA GLN A 181 -3.69 23.00 0.46
C GLN A 181 -4.62 23.67 -0.57
N ALA A 182 -4.47 23.34 -1.84
CA ALA A 182 -5.29 23.93 -2.90
C ALA A 182 -6.67 23.29 -3.03
N SER A 183 -6.80 21.99 -2.73
CA SER A 183 -8.03 21.22 -2.98
C SER A 183 -8.96 21.12 -1.76
N GLN A 184 -8.41 21.08 -0.55
CA GLN A 184 -9.15 20.96 0.74
C GLN A 184 -10.19 19.80 0.70
N LEU A 185 -9.83 18.67 0.08
CA LEU A 185 -10.77 17.57 -0.19
C LEU A 185 -11.05 16.70 1.03
N ARG A 186 -10.21 16.75 2.06
CA ARG A 186 -10.42 15.95 3.27
C ARG A 186 -11.66 16.43 4.02
N LYS A 187 -12.57 15.50 4.31
CA LYS A 187 -13.74 15.75 5.17
C LYS A 187 -13.80 14.65 6.23
N PRO A 188 -13.91 15.00 7.53
CA PRO A 188 -14.10 14.01 8.57
C PRO A 188 -15.49 13.34 8.43
N PRO A 189 -15.65 12.09 8.88
CA PRO A 189 -16.96 11.45 8.96
C PRO A 189 -17.89 12.23 9.89
N ALA A 190 -19.15 12.41 9.50
CA ALA A 190 -20.14 13.09 10.35
C ALA A 190 -20.40 12.35 11.68
N SER A 191 -20.13 11.04 11.71
CA SER A 191 -20.22 10.21 12.92
C SER A 191 -19.08 10.41 13.92
N THR A 192 -18.03 11.13 13.52
CA THR A 192 -16.85 11.39 14.36
C THR A 192 -16.62 12.90 14.42
N PRO A 193 -17.41 13.63 15.22
CA PRO A 193 -17.28 15.08 15.36
C PRO A 193 -15.90 15.42 15.99
N PRO A 194 -15.39 16.64 15.78
CA PRO A 194 -14.18 17.10 16.45
C PRO A 194 -14.27 16.90 17.96
N LEU A 195 -13.14 16.58 18.58
CA LEU A 195 -13.08 16.51 20.04
C LEU A 195 -13.20 17.92 20.63
N PRO A 196 -13.80 18.07 21.84
CA PRO A 196 -13.79 19.35 22.54
C PRO A 196 -12.33 19.83 22.71
N ASN A 197 -12.01 21.01 22.22
CA ASN A 197 -10.68 21.64 22.22
C ASN A 197 -9.67 21.08 21.20
N GLU A 198 -10.09 20.41 20.16
CA GLU A 198 -9.22 20.22 18.97
C GLU A 198 -8.88 21.58 18.34
N PRO A 199 -7.59 21.83 18.02
CA PRO A 199 -7.16 23.08 17.41
C PRO A 199 -7.71 23.31 16.00
#